data_1d6aee3dedc1a233c1acef5b927bbc1c
#
_entry.id   1d6aee3dedc1a233c1acef5b927bbc1c
#
_cell.length_a   1.000
_cell.length_b   1.000
_cell.length_c   1.000
_cell.angle_alpha   90.00
_cell.angle_beta   90.00
_cell.angle_gamma   90.00
#
_symmetry.space_group_name_H-M   'P 1'
#
loop_
_entity.id
_entity.type
_entity.pdbx_description
1 polymer ?
#
loop_
_entity_poly.entity_id
_entity_poly.type
_entity_poly.pdbx_seq_one_letter_code
_entity_poly.pdbx_strand_id
1 'polypeptide(L)'
;MLNKIEREEALVKAICVNYDISSEMLFSKSRKMNIINGRRMFFYFMRKHFGGTYWGMGKKYNVHHATIMHHVSTMKSYLEFNKNQMMNYIKVRDYVFEQNSEVTLLEELALLKQEHALVEQRMQDIKHELKSLKTLKNGN
;
A
#
# COMPACT_ATOMS: atom_id res chain seq x y z
N MET A 1 2.91 -0.98 -8.35
CA MET A 1 1.88 -0.15 -7.69
C MET A 1 0.60 -0.94 -7.54
N LEU A 2 0.05 -1.00 -6.34
CA LEU A 2 -1.20 -1.73 -6.09
C LEU A 2 -2.36 -1.04 -6.83
N ASN A 3 -3.23 -1.84 -7.46
CA ASN A 3 -4.45 -1.31 -8.05
C ASN A 3 -5.50 -1.01 -6.96
N LYS A 4 -6.63 -0.43 -7.35
CA LYS A 4 -7.70 -0.02 -6.42
C LYS A 4 -8.22 -1.19 -5.57
N ILE A 5 -8.39 -2.36 -6.17
CA ILE A 5 -8.89 -3.57 -5.49
C ILE A 5 -7.86 -4.06 -4.47
N GLU A 6 -6.59 -4.13 -4.87
CA GLU A 6 -5.50 -4.57 -3.99
C GLU A 6 -5.29 -3.64 -2.79
N ARG A 7 -5.43 -2.33 -3.00
CA ARG A 7 -5.36 -1.33 -1.91
C ARG A 7 -6.47 -1.55 -0.88
N GLU A 8 -7.67 -1.77 -1.36
CA GLU A 8 -8.83 -1.99 -0.51
C GLU A 8 -8.71 -3.30 0.27
N GLU A 9 -8.25 -4.37 -0.39
CA GLU A 9 -7.98 -5.65 0.27
C GLU A 9 -6.89 -5.53 1.33
N ALA A 10 -5.80 -4.81 1.03
CA ALA A 10 -4.74 -4.55 1.99
C ALA A 10 -5.26 -3.76 3.20
N LEU A 11 -6.10 -2.78 2.97
CA LEU A 11 -6.74 -2.00 4.04
C LEU A 11 -7.63 -2.86 4.93
N VAL A 12 -8.49 -3.68 4.33
CA VAL A 12 -9.36 -4.61 5.08
C VAL A 12 -8.52 -5.55 5.93
N LYS A 13 -7.47 -6.12 5.36
CA LYS A 13 -6.58 -7.03 6.07
C LYS A 13 -5.88 -6.36 7.25
N ALA A 14 -5.37 -5.16 7.04
CA ALA A 14 -4.71 -4.38 8.09
C ALA A 14 -5.65 -4.08 9.26
N ILE A 15 -6.89 -3.70 8.96
CA ILE A 15 -7.91 -3.40 9.98
C ILE A 15 -8.31 -4.67 10.72
N CYS A 16 -8.54 -5.76 10.00
CA CYS A 16 -8.92 -7.04 10.62
C CYS A 16 -7.85 -7.54 11.60
N VAL A 17 -6.58 -7.45 11.22
CA VAL A 17 -5.47 -7.83 12.09
C VAL A 17 -5.37 -6.90 13.30
N ASN A 18 -5.46 -5.59 13.07
CA ASN A 18 -5.25 -4.61 14.13
C ASN A 18 -6.37 -4.58 15.17
N TYR A 19 -7.61 -4.81 14.75
CA TYR A 19 -8.78 -4.79 15.63
C TYR A 19 -9.25 -6.18 16.06
N ASP A 20 -8.56 -7.23 15.63
CA ASP A 20 -8.89 -8.64 15.91
C ASP A 20 -10.33 -9.00 15.52
N ILE A 21 -10.66 -8.74 14.26
CA ILE A 21 -11.99 -9.01 13.68
C ILE A 21 -11.83 -9.67 12.30
N SER A 22 -12.86 -10.38 11.85
CA SER A 22 -12.92 -10.90 10.49
C SER A 22 -13.46 -9.83 9.52
N SER A 23 -13.22 -10.02 8.23
CA SER A 23 -13.80 -9.15 7.19
C SER A 23 -15.33 -9.16 7.20
N GLU A 24 -15.93 -10.32 7.53
CA GLU A 24 -17.37 -10.44 7.65
C GLU A 24 -17.91 -9.61 8.82
N MET A 25 -17.22 -9.63 9.96
CA MET A 25 -17.56 -8.81 11.12
C MET A 25 -17.42 -7.31 10.83
N LEU A 26 -16.39 -6.92 10.10
CA LEU A 26 -16.14 -5.52 9.75
C LEU A 26 -17.36 -4.90 9.04
N PHE A 27 -17.93 -5.62 8.09
CA PHE A 27 -19.09 -5.14 7.32
C PHE A 27 -20.44 -5.63 7.84
N SER A 28 -20.47 -6.25 9.01
CA SER A 28 -21.71 -6.66 9.68
C SER A 28 -22.41 -5.50 10.37
N LYS A 29 -23.59 -5.74 10.90
CA LYS A 29 -24.36 -4.77 11.70
C LYS A 29 -24.03 -4.82 13.19
N SER A 30 -22.93 -5.48 13.58
CA SER A 30 -22.54 -5.59 14.99
C SER A 30 -22.24 -4.21 15.58
N ARG A 31 -22.62 -4.04 16.83
CA ARG A 31 -22.36 -2.81 17.61
C ARG A 31 -21.23 -2.96 18.63
N LYS A 32 -20.47 -4.06 18.56
CA LYS A 32 -19.28 -4.23 19.40
C LYS A 32 -18.27 -3.12 19.07
N MET A 33 -17.68 -2.55 20.11
CA MET A 33 -16.86 -1.34 19.98
C MET A 33 -15.64 -1.54 19.06
N ASN A 34 -14.96 -2.67 19.14
CA ASN A 34 -13.83 -2.97 18.27
C ASN A 34 -14.25 -3.04 16.80
N ILE A 35 -15.43 -3.58 16.50
CA ILE A 35 -15.97 -3.67 15.15
C ILE A 35 -16.38 -2.29 14.63
N ILE A 36 -17.06 -1.51 15.47
CA ILE A 36 -17.44 -0.13 15.12
C ILE A 36 -16.19 0.72 14.85
N ASN A 37 -15.18 0.62 15.68
CA ASN A 37 -13.92 1.36 15.50
C ASN A 37 -13.18 0.89 14.26
N GLY A 38 -13.21 -0.40 13.93
CA GLY A 38 -12.69 -0.92 12.68
C GLY A 38 -13.38 -0.32 11.46
N ARG A 39 -14.71 -0.23 11.46
CA ARG A 39 -15.49 0.43 10.39
C ARG A 39 -15.16 1.91 10.27
N ARG A 40 -15.06 2.62 11.39
CA ARG A 40 -14.69 4.04 11.43
C ARG A 40 -13.32 4.26 10.80
N MET A 41 -12.35 3.41 11.16
CA MET A 41 -11.01 3.46 10.57
C MET A 41 -11.04 3.16 9.06
N PHE A 42 -11.80 2.14 8.64
CA PHE A 42 -11.94 1.77 7.24
C PHE A 42 -12.47 2.94 6.39
N PHE A 43 -13.59 3.51 6.77
CA PHE A 43 -14.20 4.61 6.00
C PHE A 43 -13.36 5.88 6.04
N TYR A 44 -12.75 6.18 7.19
CA TYR A 44 -11.83 7.30 7.31
C TYR A 44 -10.65 7.17 6.36
N PHE A 45 -10.03 5.99 6.34
CA PHE A 45 -8.86 5.72 5.50
C PHE A 45 -9.21 5.76 4.02
N MET A 46 -10.32 5.15 3.63
CA MET A 46 -10.84 5.19 2.26
C MET A 46 -11.08 6.62 1.79
N ARG A 47 -11.68 7.43 2.64
CA ARG A 47 -11.95 8.84 2.32
C ARG A 47 -10.68 9.66 2.20
N LYS A 48 -9.76 9.50 3.14
CA LYS A 48 -8.53 10.30 3.20
C LYS A 48 -7.50 9.91 2.15
N HIS A 49 -7.27 8.62 1.97
CA HIS A 49 -6.14 8.13 1.16
C HIS A 49 -6.54 7.58 -0.21
N PHE A 50 -7.75 7.08 -0.36
CA PHE A 50 -8.17 6.42 -1.59
C PHE A 50 -9.26 7.18 -2.35
N GLY A 51 -9.60 8.38 -1.91
CA GLY A 51 -10.55 9.24 -2.62
C GLY A 51 -11.99 8.74 -2.67
N GLY A 52 -12.37 7.86 -1.75
CA GLY A 52 -13.73 7.35 -1.67
C GLY A 52 -14.74 8.46 -1.37
N THR A 53 -15.84 8.50 -2.13
CA THR A 53 -16.94 9.42 -1.87
C THR A 53 -17.93 8.79 -0.90
N TYR A 54 -18.64 9.61 -0.12
CA TYR A 54 -19.64 9.12 0.83
C TYR A 54 -20.76 8.33 0.16
N TRP A 55 -21.25 8.83 -0.97
CA TRP A 55 -22.27 8.15 -1.75
C TRP A 55 -21.76 6.86 -2.39
N GLY A 56 -20.57 6.90 -2.98
CA GLY A 56 -19.95 5.73 -3.62
C GLY A 56 -19.68 4.60 -2.62
N MET A 57 -19.14 4.95 -1.46
CA MET A 57 -18.90 3.97 -0.39
C MET A 57 -20.22 3.44 0.17
N GLY A 58 -21.21 4.30 0.36
CA GLY A 58 -22.53 3.88 0.82
C GLY A 58 -23.20 2.87 -0.11
N LYS A 59 -23.09 3.09 -1.41
CA LYS A 59 -23.62 2.18 -2.43
C LYS A 59 -22.86 0.85 -2.44
N LYS A 60 -21.55 0.90 -2.38
CA LYS A 60 -20.69 -0.30 -2.45
C LYS A 60 -20.84 -1.21 -1.21
N TYR A 61 -20.88 -0.61 -0.02
CA TYR A 61 -20.92 -1.37 1.24
C TYR A 61 -22.31 -1.46 1.86
N ASN A 62 -23.34 -0.96 1.16
CA ASN A 62 -24.73 -0.95 1.63
C ASN A 62 -24.87 -0.26 3.00
N VAL A 63 -24.28 0.90 3.13
CA VAL A 63 -24.34 1.75 4.32
C VAL A 63 -24.85 3.14 3.91
N HIS A 64 -25.71 3.73 4.70
CA HIS A 64 -26.21 5.07 4.41
C HIS A 64 -25.05 6.09 4.43
N HIS A 65 -24.99 6.99 3.45
CA HIS A 65 -23.90 7.96 3.33
C HIS A 65 -23.71 8.82 4.57
N ALA A 66 -24.81 9.18 5.27
CA ALA A 66 -24.72 9.95 6.50
C ALA A 66 -24.05 9.17 7.64
N THR A 67 -24.25 7.85 7.68
CA THR A 67 -23.56 6.99 8.64
C THR A 67 -22.06 6.96 8.37
N ILE A 68 -21.67 6.91 7.10
CA ILE A 68 -20.25 6.97 6.70
C ILE A 68 -19.65 8.32 7.07
N MET A 69 -20.35 9.41 6.81
CA MET A 69 -19.92 10.77 7.21
C MET A 69 -19.68 10.83 8.73
N HIS A 70 -20.58 10.24 9.52
CA HIS A 70 -20.43 10.18 10.97
C HIS A 70 -19.20 9.35 11.37
N HIS A 71 -18.97 8.19 10.74
CA HIS A 71 -17.79 7.37 11.00
C HIS A 71 -16.49 8.14 10.71
N VAL A 72 -16.42 8.82 9.58
CA VAL A 72 -15.26 9.61 9.20
C VAL A 72 -15.00 10.76 10.15
N SER A 73 -16.04 11.50 10.50
CA SER A 73 -15.97 12.62 11.46
C SER A 73 -15.54 12.15 12.85
N THR A 74 -16.10 11.05 13.34
CA THR A 74 -15.76 10.49 14.64
C THR A 74 -14.32 10.02 14.69
N MET A 75 -13.85 9.32 13.67
CA MET A 75 -12.46 8.86 13.61
C MET A 75 -11.49 10.03 13.53
N LYS A 76 -11.82 11.07 12.75
CA LYS A 76 -11.01 12.29 12.67
C LYS A 76 -10.82 12.91 14.07
N SER A 77 -11.90 12.99 14.87
CA SER A 77 -11.84 13.47 16.24
C SER A 77 -11.00 12.56 17.12
N TYR A 78 -11.15 11.25 17.01
CA TYR A 78 -10.36 10.29 17.77
C TYR A 78 -8.86 10.41 17.48
N LEU A 79 -8.47 10.66 16.26
CA LEU A 79 -7.05 10.81 15.90
C LEU A 79 -6.43 12.06 16.53
N GLU A 80 -7.22 13.07 16.84
CA GLU A 80 -6.74 14.27 17.55
C GLU A 80 -6.55 14.02 19.07
N PHE A 81 -7.42 13.21 19.69
CA PHE A 81 -7.49 13.14 21.16
C PHE A 81 -7.29 11.74 21.75
N ASN A 82 -7.30 10.69 20.96
CA ASN A 82 -7.19 9.31 21.43
C ASN A 82 -5.91 8.65 20.91
N LYS A 83 -4.95 8.45 21.83
CA LYS A 83 -3.66 7.85 21.48
C LYS A 83 -3.78 6.45 20.93
N ASN A 84 -4.71 5.63 21.46
CA ASN A 84 -4.90 4.26 21.00
C ASN A 84 -5.37 4.21 19.54
N GLN A 85 -6.31 5.08 19.17
CA GLN A 85 -6.79 5.14 17.79
C GLN A 85 -5.73 5.74 16.86
N MET A 86 -4.93 6.67 17.33
CA MET A 86 -3.80 7.19 16.56
C MET A 86 -2.76 6.11 16.31
N MET A 87 -2.46 5.28 17.30
CA MET A 87 -1.56 4.13 17.13
C MET A 87 -2.13 3.11 16.14
N ASN A 88 -3.42 2.84 16.23
CA ASN A 88 -4.10 1.96 15.27
C ASN A 88 -4.00 2.49 13.83
N TYR A 89 -4.23 3.79 13.66
CA TYR A 89 -4.10 4.45 12.37
C TYR A 89 -2.68 4.32 11.79
N ILE A 90 -1.67 4.56 12.61
CA ILE A 90 -0.27 4.45 12.18
C ILE A 90 0.05 3.02 11.73
N LYS A 91 -0.39 2.02 12.49
CA LYS A 91 -0.19 0.60 12.14
C LYS A 91 -0.88 0.24 10.82
N VAL A 92 -2.12 0.67 10.63
CA VAL A 92 -2.87 0.43 9.40
C VAL A 92 -2.19 1.13 8.23
N ARG A 93 -1.82 2.39 8.39
CA ARG A 93 -1.13 3.17 7.36
C ARG A 93 0.18 2.51 6.93
N ASP A 94 1.01 2.15 7.89
CA ASP A 94 2.31 1.55 7.62
C ASP A 94 2.13 0.20 6.91
N TYR A 95 1.21 -0.64 7.34
CA TYR A 95 0.92 -1.91 6.68
C TYR A 95 0.50 -1.71 5.21
N VAL A 96 -0.43 -0.82 4.95
CA VAL A 96 -0.96 -0.58 3.60
C VAL A 96 0.09 0.02 2.68
N PHE A 97 0.84 1.01 3.15
CA PHE A 97 1.83 1.72 2.33
C PHE A 97 3.17 1.00 2.25
N GLU A 98 3.56 0.22 3.24
CA GLU A 98 4.74 -0.63 3.16
C GLU A 98 4.60 -1.70 2.07
N GLN A 99 3.45 -2.35 1.96
CA GLN A 99 3.20 -3.30 0.88
C GLN A 99 3.31 -2.64 -0.50
N ASN A 100 2.79 -1.43 -0.62
CA ASN A 100 2.92 -0.65 -1.85
C ASN A 100 4.39 -0.27 -2.11
N SER A 101 5.13 0.08 -1.07
CA SER A 101 6.56 0.40 -1.15
C SER A 101 7.40 -0.83 -1.50
N GLU A 102 7.07 -1.99 -0.94
CA GLU A 102 7.75 -3.26 -1.22
C GLU A 102 7.64 -3.63 -2.69
N VAL A 103 6.43 -3.56 -3.27
CA VAL A 103 6.22 -3.83 -4.71
C VAL A 103 7.03 -2.86 -5.57
N THR A 104 7.02 -1.57 -5.24
CA THR A 104 7.78 -0.56 -5.96
C THR A 104 9.29 -0.82 -5.89
N LEU A 105 9.80 -1.18 -4.70
CA LEU A 105 11.20 -1.50 -4.51
C LEU A 105 11.62 -2.77 -5.27
N LEU A 106 10.75 -3.78 -5.33
CA LEU A 106 11.01 -5.00 -6.10
C LEU A 106 11.06 -4.71 -7.61
N GLU A 107 10.18 -3.86 -8.11
CA GLU A 107 10.19 -3.42 -9.51
C GLU A 107 11.46 -2.65 -9.84
N GLU A 108 11.86 -1.73 -8.97
CA GLU A 108 13.10 -0.96 -9.11
C GLU A 108 14.33 -1.87 -9.10
N LEU A 109 14.36 -2.85 -8.19
CA LEU A 109 15.44 -3.83 -8.13
C LEU A 109 15.55 -4.64 -9.43
N ALA A 110 14.43 -5.06 -10.02
CA ALA A 110 14.42 -5.79 -11.28
C ALA A 110 14.99 -4.94 -12.42
N LEU A 111 14.63 -3.66 -12.49
CA LEU A 111 15.17 -2.73 -13.49
C LEU A 111 16.68 -2.53 -13.33
N LEU A 112 17.14 -2.35 -12.10
CA LEU A 112 18.57 -2.18 -11.80
C LEU A 112 19.38 -3.42 -12.16
N LYS A 113 18.84 -4.62 -11.95
CA LYS A 113 19.48 -5.86 -12.38
C LYS A 113 19.62 -5.94 -13.90
N GLN A 114 18.62 -5.51 -14.66
CA GLN A 114 18.68 -5.45 -16.11
C GLN A 114 19.75 -4.48 -16.61
N GLU A 115 19.79 -3.27 -16.03
CA GLU A 115 20.80 -2.26 -16.34
C GLU A 115 22.21 -2.78 -16.03
N HIS A 116 22.39 -3.43 -14.90
CA HIS A 116 23.67 -4.02 -14.50
C HIS A 116 24.13 -5.07 -15.49
N ALA A 117 23.25 -5.95 -15.96
CA ALA A 117 23.56 -6.97 -16.95
C ALA A 117 24.02 -6.34 -18.27
N LEU A 118 23.37 -5.27 -18.73
CA LEU A 118 23.74 -4.55 -19.93
C LEU A 118 25.12 -3.90 -19.81
N VAL A 119 25.38 -3.28 -18.65
CA VAL A 119 26.69 -2.65 -18.36
C VAL A 119 27.79 -3.70 -18.34
N GLU A 120 27.57 -4.84 -17.68
CA GLU A 120 28.54 -5.95 -17.67
C GLU A 120 28.84 -6.46 -19.07
N GLN A 121 27.83 -6.62 -19.91
CA GLN A 121 28.03 -7.04 -21.29
C GLN A 121 28.87 -6.02 -22.07
N ARG A 122 28.59 -4.73 -21.91
CA ARG A 122 29.37 -3.68 -22.56
C ARG A 122 30.82 -3.65 -22.07
N MET A 123 31.06 -3.89 -20.82
CA MET A 123 32.40 -4.01 -20.25
C MET A 123 33.18 -5.16 -20.88
N GLN A 124 32.55 -6.32 -21.06
CA GLN A 124 33.18 -7.47 -21.71
C GLN A 124 33.51 -7.16 -23.17
N ASP A 125 32.61 -6.52 -23.90
CA ASP A 125 32.81 -6.10 -25.28
C ASP A 125 34.02 -5.15 -25.40
N ILE A 126 34.13 -4.18 -24.53
CA ILE A 126 35.26 -3.23 -24.51
C ILE A 126 36.57 -3.94 -24.22
N LYS A 127 36.58 -4.86 -23.24
CA LYS A 127 37.76 -5.65 -22.95
C LYS A 127 38.23 -6.48 -24.18
N HIS A 128 37.30 -7.06 -24.90
CA HIS A 128 37.57 -7.81 -26.10
C HIS A 128 38.12 -6.90 -27.19
N GLU A 129 37.54 -5.75 -27.44
CA GLU A 129 38.01 -4.75 -28.40
C GLU A 129 39.43 -4.28 -28.07
N LEU A 130 39.71 -3.99 -26.80
CA LEU A 130 41.05 -3.60 -26.35
C LEU A 130 42.08 -4.69 -26.60
N LYS A 131 41.73 -5.94 -26.31
CA LYS A 131 42.61 -7.09 -26.59
C LYS A 131 42.91 -7.23 -28.08
N SER A 132 41.92 -7.08 -28.92
CA SER A 132 42.07 -7.11 -30.38
C SER A 132 42.98 -6.01 -30.90
N LEU A 133 42.82 -4.77 -30.36
CA LEU A 133 43.65 -3.64 -30.75
C LEU A 133 45.13 -3.83 -30.31
N LYS A 134 45.35 -4.38 -29.11
CA LYS A 134 46.70 -4.71 -28.65
C LYS A 134 47.36 -5.77 -29.50
N THR A 135 46.61 -6.79 -29.91
CA THR A 135 47.11 -7.86 -30.80
C THR A 135 47.50 -7.29 -32.19
N LEU A 136 46.67 -6.41 -32.73
CA LEU A 136 46.98 -5.73 -34.01
C LEU A 136 48.21 -4.83 -33.89
N LYS A 137 48.35 -4.10 -32.76
CA LYS A 137 49.48 -3.21 -32.54
C LYS A 137 50.80 -3.94 -32.32
N ASN A 138 50.77 -5.12 -31.66
CA ASN A 138 51.95 -5.90 -31.34
C ASN A 138 52.22 -7.07 -32.27
N GLY A 139 51.35 -7.28 -33.25
CA GLY A 139 51.35 -8.45 -34.13
C GLY A 139 52.16 -8.32 -35.40
N ASN A 140 53.10 -7.41 -35.46
CA ASN A 140 54.02 -7.29 -36.60
C ASN A 140 55.37 -7.90 -36.29
#